data_c9910852599c1c073deca6fad3ba28cf
#
_entry.id   c9910852599c1c073deca6fad3ba28cf
#
_cell.length_a   1.000
_cell.length_b   1.000
_cell.length_c   1.000
_cell.angle_alpha   90.00
_cell.angle_beta   90.00
_cell.angle_gamma   90.00
#
_symmetry.space_group_name_H-M   'P 1'
#
loop_
_entity.id
_entity.type
_entity.pdbx_description
1 polymer ?
#
loop_
_entity_poly.entity_id
_entity_poly.type
_entity_poly.pdbx_seq_one_letter_code
_entity_poly.pdbx_strand_id
1 'polypeptide(L)'
;MIKRNLIPYHKLLENLDSQSKKGFKKINIYSIFDFNPMIINSYLEYYLGIKKYQSNISSSKYDQMHQEIISLKKNKRFNNCDILIIGSDINSKLSNNEKELDFYLTSLIECLNNILNISKGKKIFEIIFWNLNPLKSSYYNLKNQITKNEKKINKFNESLFEMSKKYKNLNILDINKISNFIGLKNLYDDKNYFNSKIPFSEQASDEISYELSHLINTIYQTRKKCLVLDLDNTLWGGVIGEDGIKGIHLGNSYAGEKFKDFQKYVSLLKTRGIILAICSKNNFKDVKECFNNHPEMFLKLNDFSSIKVNWKPKYENLNEIASELNIGKDSIVFFDDSHFEREQMKKFNSEVNVIDTPKDVDSYIASIEETGYFNQRFQTKEDNKKLYQYKIIQKANNFKRQ
;
A
#
# COMPACT_ATOMS: atom_id res chain seq x y z
N MET A 1 9.87 0.12 -1.18
CA MET A 1 9.52 0.14 0.26
C MET A 1 10.39 1.16 0.96
N ILE A 2 9.79 1.91 1.86
CA ILE A 2 10.44 3.04 2.54
C ILE A 2 11.21 2.51 3.72
N LYS A 3 12.43 3.01 3.91
CA LYS A 3 13.19 2.73 5.13
C LYS A 3 12.58 3.55 6.27
N ARG A 4 11.67 2.96 7.02
CA ARG A 4 11.10 3.56 8.23
C ARG A 4 12.05 3.34 9.41
N ASN A 5 12.09 4.30 10.33
CA ASN A 5 12.76 4.07 11.60
C ASN A 5 11.85 3.22 12.49
N LEU A 6 12.34 2.07 12.93
CA LEU A 6 11.64 1.21 13.89
C LEU A 6 11.30 2.02 15.15
N ILE A 7 10.02 2.04 15.52
CA ILE A 7 9.61 2.58 16.82
C ILE A 7 9.78 1.46 17.83
N PRO A 8 10.66 1.60 18.83
CA PRO A 8 10.83 0.57 19.86
C PRO A 8 9.49 0.25 20.57
N TYR A 9 9.24 -1.03 20.82
CA TYR A 9 7.95 -1.52 21.35
C TYR A 9 7.50 -0.80 22.63
N HIS A 10 8.43 -0.48 23.54
CA HIS A 10 8.10 0.27 24.75
C HIS A 10 7.58 1.68 24.46
N LYS A 11 8.18 2.39 23.50
CA LYS A 11 7.72 3.73 23.06
C LYS A 11 6.39 3.66 22.29
N LEU A 12 6.15 2.56 21.59
CA LEU A 12 4.89 2.33 20.91
C LEU A 12 3.73 2.27 21.91
N LEU A 13 3.89 1.56 23.03
CA LEU A 13 2.86 1.44 24.07
C LEU A 13 2.51 2.82 24.66
N GLU A 14 3.50 3.67 24.95
CA GLU A 14 3.27 5.05 25.40
C GLU A 14 2.45 5.87 24.39
N ASN A 15 2.74 5.71 23.11
CA ASN A 15 2.03 6.40 22.03
C ASN A 15 0.57 5.94 21.86
N LEU A 16 0.27 4.66 22.10
CA LEU A 16 -1.09 4.12 22.02
C LEU A 16 -2.03 4.76 23.05
N ASP A 17 -1.53 5.00 24.25
CA ASP A 17 -2.33 5.60 25.34
C ASP A 17 -2.62 7.09 25.10
N SER A 18 -1.76 7.79 24.36
CA SER A 18 -1.86 9.23 24.12
C SER A 18 -2.75 9.61 22.94
N GLN A 19 -3.14 8.69 22.07
CA GLN A 19 -3.89 8.99 20.85
C GLN A 19 -5.36 9.33 21.14
N SER A 20 -5.79 10.54 20.74
CA SER A 20 -7.21 10.90 20.73
C SER A 20 -7.92 10.17 19.57
N LYS A 21 -8.91 9.33 19.91
CA LYS A 21 -9.67 8.49 18.95
C LYS A 21 -11.02 9.12 18.54
N LYS A 22 -11.24 10.42 18.83
CA LYS A 22 -12.49 11.10 18.47
C LYS A 22 -12.67 11.23 16.95
N GLY A 23 -13.77 10.74 16.43
CA GLY A 23 -14.08 10.80 14.98
C GLY A 23 -13.42 9.70 14.15
N PHE A 24 -12.71 8.75 14.77
CA PHE A 24 -12.12 7.62 14.07
C PHE A 24 -13.17 6.60 13.65
N LYS A 25 -12.96 5.94 12.51
CA LYS A 25 -13.79 4.83 12.06
C LYS A 25 -13.55 3.60 12.92
N LYS A 26 -14.61 3.08 13.55
CA LYS A 26 -14.50 1.85 14.35
C LYS A 26 -14.34 0.62 13.46
N ILE A 27 -13.47 -0.31 13.88
CA ILE A 27 -13.23 -1.57 13.20
C ILE A 27 -12.95 -2.67 14.22
N ASN A 28 -13.63 -3.80 14.10
CA ASN A 28 -13.43 -4.97 14.95
C ASN A 28 -12.64 -6.02 14.18
N ILE A 29 -11.51 -6.43 14.75
CA ILE A 29 -10.61 -7.41 14.15
C ILE A 29 -10.56 -8.64 15.04
N TYR A 30 -10.78 -9.81 14.46
CA TYR A 30 -10.52 -11.08 15.13
C TYR A 30 -9.35 -11.77 14.46
N SER A 31 -8.32 -12.12 15.22
CA SER A 31 -7.13 -12.78 14.69
C SER A 31 -6.99 -14.21 15.22
N ILE A 32 -6.66 -15.13 14.33
CA ILE A 32 -6.42 -16.53 14.64
C ILE A 32 -4.99 -16.85 14.21
N PHE A 33 -4.13 -17.08 15.19
CA PHE A 33 -2.73 -17.43 14.98
C PHE A 33 -2.38 -18.71 15.75
N ASP A 34 -1.41 -19.45 15.23
CA ASP A 34 -0.80 -20.58 15.94
C ASP A 34 0.40 -20.17 16.82
N PHE A 35 0.65 -18.89 16.93
CA PHE A 35 1.66 -18.26 17.77
C PHE A 35 1.06 -17.11 18.60
N ASN A 36 1.83 -16.50 19.50
CA ASN A 36 1.39 -15.34 20.26
C ASN A 36 1.55 -14.05 19.45
N PRO A 37 0.45 -13.37 19.03
CA PRO A 37 0.49 -12.21 18.17
C PRO A 37 0.63 -10.87 18.94
N MET A 38 0.95 -10.85 20.21
CA MET A 38 0.89 -9.66 21.06
C MET A 38 1.60 -8.45 20.46
N ILE A 39 2.85 -8.61 20.02
CA ILE A 39 3.66 -7.52 19.45
C ILE A 39 3.03 -7.03 18.15
N ILE A 40 2.64 -7.95 17.26
CA ILE A 40 1.99 -7.61 15.99
C ILE A 40 0.69 -6.84 16.21
N ASN A 41 -0.14 -7.27 17.16
CA ASN A 41 -1.40 -6.59 17.43
C ASN A 41 -1.20 -5.15 17.93
N SER A 42 -0.19 -4.92 18.78
CA SER A 42 0.12 -3.58 19.29
C SER A 42 0.61 -2.64 18.20
N TYR A 43 1.53 -3.10 17.33
CA TYR A 43 1.95 -2.32 16.17
C TYR A 43 0.79 -2.09 15.19
N LEU A 44 -0.07 -3.08 14.97
CA LEU A 44 -1.23 -2.95 14.09
C LEU A 44 -2.21 -1.89 14.62
N GLU A 45 -2.51 -1.90 15.94
CA GLU A 45 -3.35 -0.88 16.56
C GLU A 45 -2.76 0.52 16.35
N TYR A 46 -1.46 0.68 16.55
CA TYR A 46 -0.76 1.94 16.33
C TYR A 46 -0.89 2.44 14.89
N TYR A 47 -0.58 1.60 13.88
CA TYR A 47 -0.66 1.99 12.48
C TYR A 47 -2.09 2.25 12.01
N LEU A 48 -3.06 1.52 12.53
CA LEU A 48 -4.47 1.79 12.27
C LEU A 48 -4.90 3.12 12.90
N GLY A 49 -4.40 3.48 14.08
CA GLY A 49 -4.61 4.77 14.70
C GLY A 49 -4.11 5.94 13.85
N ILE A 50 -2.91 5.84 13.28
CA ILE A 50 -2.36 6.83 12.32
C ILE A 50 -3.29 7.00 11.11
N LYS A 51 -3.90 5.92 10.63
CA LYS A 51 -4.86 5.92 9.52
C LYS A 51 -6.30 6.30 9.94
N LYS A 52 -6.49 6.80 11.17
CA LYS A 52 -7.78 7.22 11.75
C LYS A 52 -8.80 6.09 11.91
N TYR A 53 -8.33 4.88 12.22
CA TYR A 53 -9.17 3.78 12.65
C TYR A 53 -9.06 3.58 14.18
N GLN A 54 -10.22 3.43 14.83
CA GLN A 54 -10.30 2.92 16.18
C GLN A 54 -10.50 1.40 16.11
N SER A 55 -9.41 0.65 16.22
CA SER A 55 -9.45 -0.80 16.15
C SER A 55 -9.74 -1.43 17.52
N ASN A 56 -10.55 -2.49 17.49
CA ASN A 56 -10.75 -3.41 18.62
C ASN A 56 -10.23 -4.78 18.16
N ILE A 57 -9.01 -5.12 18.58
CA ILE A 57 -8.32 -6.33 18.16
C ILE A 57 -8.47 -7.38 19.25
N SER A 58 -9.00 -8.55 18.91
CA SER A 58 -9.07 -9.71 19.77
C SER A 58 -8.48 -10.93 19.08
N SER A 59 -7.83 -11.81 19.84
CA SER A 59 -7.12 -12.98 19.29
C SER A 59 -7.66 -14.28 19.87
N SER A 60 -7.48 -15.37 19.12
CA SER A 60 -7.63 -16.74 19.60
C SER A 60 -6.59 -17.04 20.67
N LYS A 61 -6.81 -18.11 21.41
CA LYS A 61 -5.77 -18.64 22.31
C LYS A 61 -4.63 -19.26 21.50
N TYR A 62 -3.44 -19.25 22.07
CA TYR A 62 -2.26 -19.87 21.50
C TYR A 62 -2.51 -21.34 21.14
N ASP A 63 -2.03 -21.75 19.97
CA ASP A 63 -2.07 -23.12 19.45
C ASP A 63 -3.47 -23.77 19.34
N GLN A 64 -4.53 -22.96 19.21
CA GLN A 64 -5.92 -23.40 19.08
C GLN A 64 -6.54 -23.09 17.71
N MET A 65 -5.74 -22.86 16.66
CA MET A 65 -6.23 -22.43 15.36
C MET A 65 -7.33 -23.37 14.82
N HIS A 66 -7.12 -24.67 14.83
CA HIS A 66 -8.10 -25.64 14.29
C HIS A 66 -9.39 -25.67 15.11
N GLN A 67 -9.29 -25.70 16.44
CA GLN A 67 -10.46 -25.68 17.34
C GLN A 67 -11.28 -24.42 17.17
N GLU A 68 -10.60 -23.25 17.08
CA GLU A 68 -11.25 -21.97 16.85
C GLU A 68 -11.99 -21.93 15.51
N ILE A 69 -11.39 -22.44 14.44
CA ILE A 69 -12.01 -22.45 13.12
C ILE A 69 -13.24 -23.38 13.06
N ILE A 70 -13.18 -24.53 13.72
CA ILE A 70 -14.33 -25.45 13.81
C ILE A 70 -15.49 -24.78 14.59
N SER A 71 -15.15 -24.03 15.65
CA SER A 71 -16.15 -23.40 16.51
C SER A 71 -16.56 -21.98 16.07
N LEU A 72 -16.03 -21.44 14.98
CA LEU A 72 -16.21 -20.06 14.53
C LEU A 72 -17.67 -19.59 14.52
N LYS A 73 -18.62 -20.41 14.03
CA LYS A 73 -20.04 -20.03 13.97
C LYS A 73 -20.64 -19.70 15.34
N LYS A 74 -20.11 -20.31 16.42
CA LYS A 74 -20.56 -20.10 17.81
C LYS A 74 -19.76 -19.01 18.52
N ASN A 75 -18.65 -18.55 17.92
CA ASN A 75 -17.78 -17.57 18.55
C ASN A 75 -18.34 -16.15 18.43
N LYS A 76 -18.66 -15.51 19.56
CA LYS A 76 -19.20 -14.15 19.61
C LYS A 76 -18.23 -13.11 19.02
N ARG A 77 -16.91 -13.28 19.21
CA ARG A 77 -15.91 -12.35 18.69
C ARG A 77 -15.89 -12.39 17.17
N PHE A 78 -15.90 -13.58 16.59
CA PHE A 78 -16.02 -13.77 15.14
C PHE A 78 -17.33 -13.19 14.59
N ASN A 79 -18.46 -13.38 15.29
CA ASN A 79 -19.75 -12.89 14.80
C ASN A 79 -19.83 -11.36 14.73
N ASN A 80 -19.04 -10.66 15.55
CA ASN A 80 -18.99 -9.20 15.63
C ASN A 80 -17.78 -8.59 14.94
N CYS A 81 -16.88 -9.38 14.31
CA CYS A 81 -15.73 -8.82 13.63
C CYS A 81 -16.04 -8.40 12.20
N ASP A 82 -15.36 -7.36 11.76
CA ASP A 82 -15.38 -6.83 10.39
C ASP A 82 -14.30 -7.51 9.54
N ILE A 83 -13.16 -7.87 10.19
CA ILE A 83 -12.01 -8.54 9.56
C ILE A 83 -11.60 -9.74 10.40
N LEU A 84 -11.38 -10.86 9.72
CA LEU A 84 -10.69 -12.02 10.25
C LEU A 84 -9.27 -12.08 9.69
N ILE A 85 -8.27 -12.10 10.57
CA ILE A 85 -6.86 -12.29 10.19
C ILE A 85 -6.46 -13.72 10.58
N ILE A 86 -5.82 -14.44 9.67
CA ILE A 86 -5.32 -15.79 9.90
C ILE A 86 -3.86 -15.83 9.48
N GLY A 87 -3.00 -16.18 10.41
CA GLY A 87 -1.58 -16.31 10.15
C GLY A 87 -0.98 -17.52 10.85
N SER A 88 0.03 -18.09 10.23
CA SER A 88 0.72 -19.26 10.75
C SER A 88 2.22 -19.11 10.60
N ASP A 89 2.97 -19.55 11.60
CA ASP A 89 4.41 -19.77 11.50
C ASP A 89 4.70 -21.24 11.27
N ILE A 90 4.92 -21.58 10.00
CA ILE A 90 5.20 -22.97 9.59
C ILE A 90 6.45 -23.55 10.27
N ASN A 91 7.45 -22.71 10.62
CA ASN A 91 8.68 -23.18 11.24
C ASN A 91 8.48 -23.70 12.67
N SER A 92 7.43 -23.25 13.35
CA SER A 92 7.08 -23.73 14.69
C SER A 92 6.36 -25.09 14.65
N LYS A 93 5.89 -25.53 13.50
CA LYS A 93 5.03 -26.71 13.33
C LYS A 93 5.70 -27.90 12.63
N LEU A 94 6.82 -27.66 11.96
CA LEU A 94 7.49 -28.71 11.21
C LEU A 94 8.55 -29.42 12.06
N SER A 95 8.37 -30.72 12.25
CA SER A 95 9.47 -31.65 12.33
C SER A 95 9.98 -31.95 10.89
N ASN A 96 11.16 -32.56 10.74
CA ASN A 96 11.75 -32.86 9.42
C ASN A 96 10.97 -33.91 8.59
N ASN A 97 9.68 -34.13 8.86
CA ASN A 97 8.85 -35.17 8.23
C ASN A 97 7.97 -34.58 7.11
N GLU A 98 8.19 -35.01 5.87
CA GLU A 98 7.41 -34.58 4.70
C GLU A 98 5.90 -34.83 4.84
N LYS A 99 5.49 -35.91 5.51
CA LYS A 99 4.07 -36.24 5.71
C LYS A 99 3.36 -35.27 6.63
N GLU A 100 4.06 -34.75 7.62
CA GLU A 100 3.52 -33.74 8.54
C GLU A 100 3.27 -32.42 7.81
N LEU A 101 4.18 -32.02 6.91
CA LEU A 101 3.98 -30.86 6.08
C LEU A 101 2.74 -31.00 5.20
N ASP A 102 2.58 -32.14 4.50
CA ASP A 102 1.43 -32.36 3.63
C ASP A 102 0.10 -32.32 4.41
N PHE A 103 0.07 -32.94 5.58
CA PHE A 103 -1.09 -32.89 6.46
C PHE A 103 -1.40 -31.44 6.89
N TYR A 104 -0.37 -30.71 7.30
CA TYR A 104 -0.52 -29.32 7.73
C TYR A 104 -1.05 -28.41 6.61
N LEU A 105 -0.45 -28.46 5.41
CA LEU A 105 -0.90 -27.68 4.26
C LEU A 105 -2.34 -28.01 3.86
N THR A 106 -2.71 -29.30 3.88
CA THR A 106 -4.08 -29.76 3.59
C THR A 106 -5.05 -29.19 4.62
N SER A 107 -4.72 -29.27 5.91
CA SER A 107 -5.55 -28.75 6.98
C SER A 107 -5.77 -27.25 6.90
N LEU A 108 -4.75 -26.47 6.50
CA LEU A 108 -4.89 -25.02 6.28
C LEU A 108 -5.87 -24.69 5.14
N ILE A 109 -5.82 -25.43 4.03
CA ILE A 109 -6.76 -25.27 2.91
C ILE A 109 -8.19 -25.62 3.34
N GLU A 110 -8.38 -26.70 4.09
CA GLU A 110 -9.70 -27.08 4.63
C GLU A 110 -10.24 -26.00 5.57
N CYS A 111 -9.41 -25.48 6.46
CA CYS A 111 -9.73 -24.37 7.33
C CYS A 111 -10.18 -23.15 6.54
N LEU A 112 -9.43 -22.75 5.52
CA LEU A 112 -9.76 -21.60 4.67
C LEU A 112 -11.09 -21.83 3.92
N ASN A 113 -11.32 -23.01 3.36
CA ASN A 113 -12.56 -23.35 2.69
C ASN A 113 -13.78 -23.28 3.66
N ASN A 114 -13.63 -23.76 4.88
CA ASN A 114 -14.66 -23.67 5.91
C ASN A 114 -14.99 -22.21 6.24
N ILE A 115 -13.99 -21.37 6.40
CA ILE A 115 -14.16 -19.94 6.67
C ILE A 115 -14.86 -19.23 5.51
N LEU A 116 -14.44 -19.50 4.26
CA LEU A 116 -15.05 -18.94 3.06
C LEU A 116 -16.51 -19.34 2.94
N ASN A 117 -16.86 -20.56 3.28
CA ASN A 117 -18.26 -21.04 3.29
C ASN A 117 -19.09 -20.36 4.38
N ILE A 118 -18.53 -20.15 5.58
CA ILE A 118 -19.20 -19.45 6.67
C ILE A 118 -19.41 -17.96 6.32
N SER A 119 -18.44 -17.36 5.62
CA SER A 119 -18.48 -15.93 5.27
C SER A 119 -19.56 -15.56 4.27
N LYS A 120 -20.04 -16.50 3.45
CA LYS A 120 -21.09 -16.26 2.43
C LYS A 120 -22.41 -15.72 3.02
N GLY A 121 -22.68 -15.96 4.29
CA GLY A 121 -23.88 -15.45 4.98
C GLY A 121 -23.71 -14.10 5.68
N LYS A 122 -22.52 -13.51 5.66
CA LYS A 122 -22.21 -12.22 6.33
C LYS A 122 -22.24 -11.06 5.34
N LYS A 123 -22.86 -9.95 5.73
CA LYS A 123 -23.10 -8.79 4.84
C LYS A 123 -21.82 -8.04 4.46
N ILE A 124 -20.84 -7.93 5.37
CA ILE A 124 -19.53 -7.31 5.14
C ILE A 124 -18.54 -8.06 6.04
N PHE A 125 -17.66 -8.83 5.43
CA PHE A 125 -16.69 -9.60 6.17
C PHE A 125 -15.47 -9.85 5.29
N GLU A 126 -14.33 -9.39 5.74
CA GLU A 126 -13.08 -9.52 5.03
C GLU A 126 -12.17 -10.53 5.72
N ILE A 127 -11.49 -11.32 4.95
CA ILE A 127 -10.54 -12.31 5.41
C ILE A 127 -9.16 -11.87 4.93
N ILE A 128 -8.20 -11.80 5.84
CA ILE A 128 -6.79 -11.64 5.52
C ILE A 128 -6.08 -12.93 5.92
N PHE A 129 -5.59 -13.66 4.94
CA PHE A 129 -4.82 -14.88 5.16
C PHE A 129 -3.35 -14.61 4.82
N TRP A 130 -2.43 -15.09 5.66
CA TRP A 130 -1.01 -14.97 5.39
C TRP A 130 -0.56 -16.10 4.49
N ASN A 131 0.25 -15.81 3.49
CA ASN A 131 0.98 -16.89 2.84
C ASN A 131 2.04 -17.42 3.80
N LEU A 132 2.52 -18.62 3.54
CA LEU A 132 3.51 -19.25 4.41
C LEU A 132 4.89 -18.63 4.17
N ASN A 133 5.55 -18.32 5.26
CA ASN A 133 6.89 -17.78 5.29
C ASN A 133 7.95 -18.82 4.88
N PRO A 134 9.16 -18.36 4.47
CA PRO A 134 10.26 -19.25 4.15
C PRO A 134 10.67 -20.12 5.33
N LEU A 135 11.08 -21.35 5.05
CA LEU A 135 11.63 -22.24 6.08
C LEU A 135 13.00 -21.72 6.56
N LYS A 136 13.19 -21.68 7.87
CA LYS A 136 14.51 -21.39 8.46
C LYS A 136 15.58 -22.36 7.96
N SER A 137 15.23 -23.64 7.78
CA SER A 137 16.12 -24.68 7.26
C SER A 137 16.58 -24.40 5.83
N SER A 138 15.84 -23.64 5.02
CA SER A 138 16.23 -23.29 3.65
C SER A 138 17.55 -22.50 3.63
N TYR A 139 17.84 -21.76 4.67
CA TYR A 139 19.09 -21.00 4.78
C TYR A 139 20.33 -21.88 4.90
N TYR A 140 20.18 -23.09 5.46
CA TYR A 140 21.25 -24.06 5.69
C TYR A 140 21.34 -25.13 4.62
N ASN A 141 20.41 -25.15 3.66
CA ASN A 141 20.30 -26.18 2.63
C ASN A 141 21.34 -26.00 1.50
N LEU A 142 21.43 -27.03 0.66
CA LEU A 142 22.28 -27.06 -0.54
C LEU A 142 21.99 -25.83 -1.42
N LYS A 143 23.00 -25.02 -1.66
CA LYS A 143 22.86 -23.68 -2.25
C LYS A 143 22.24 -23.63 -3.65
N ASN A 144 22.19 -24.74 -4.39
CA ASN A 144 21.71 -24.78 -5.77
C ASN A 144 20.47 -25.66 -5.96
N GLN A 145 19.79 -26.05 -4.87
CA GLN A 145 18.62 -26.92 -4.95
C GLN A 145 17.47 -26.38 -4.10
N ILE A 146 16.28 -26.33 -4.70
CA ILE A 146 15.04 -26.08 -3.99
C ILE A 146 14.57 -27.42 -3.41
N THR A 147 14.39 -27.48 -2.10
CA THR A 147 13.95 -28.70 -1.42
C THR A 147 12.50 -29.06 -1.80
N LYS A 148 12.12 -30.33 -1.58
CA LYS A 148 10.73 -30.75 -1.79
C LYS A 148 9.75 -29.95 -0.92
N ASN A 149 10.11 -29.65 0.31
CA ASN A 149 9.26 -28.88 1.23
C ASN A 149 9.07 -27.44 0.74
N GLU A 150 10.12 -26.78 0.27
CA GLU A 150 10.02 -25.45 -0.34
C GLU A 150 9.10 -25.45 -1.56
N LYS A 151 9.22 -26.45 -2.45
CA LYS A 151 8.33 -26.58 -3.60
C LYS A 151 6.86 -26.73 -3.18
N LYS A 152 6.58 -27.50 -2.13
CA LYS A 152 5.21 -27.67 -1.58
C LYS A 152 4.66 -26.37 -1.03
N ILE A 153 5.47 -25.62 -0.26
CA ILE A 153 5.08 -24.31 0.30
C ILE A 153 4.83 -23.30 -0.82
N ASN A 154 5.71 -23.24 -1.83
CA ASN A 154 5.53 -22.35 -2.96
C ASN A 154 4.23 -22.66 -3.71
N LYS A 155 3.94 -23.94 -3.99
CA LYS A 155 2.69 -24.37 -4.61
C LYS A 155 1.46 -24.03 -3.77
N PHE A 156 1.55 -24.17 -2.44
CA PHE A 156 0.50 -23.74 -1.53
C PHE A 156 0.27 -22.23 -1.62
N ASN A 157 1.32 -21.42 -1.55
CA ASN A 157 1.23 -19.97 -1.65
C ASN A 157 0.64 -19.52 -3.01
N GLU A 158 1.03 -20.16 -4.12
CA GLU A 158 0.43 -19.92 -5.43
C GLU A 158 -1.08 -20.21 -5.41
N SER A 159 -1.49 -21.32 -4.80
CA SER A 159 -2.90 -21.68 -4.70
C SER A 159 -3.71 -20.66 -3.89
N LEU A 160 -3.14 -20.08 -2.84
CA LEU A 160 -3.77 -19.01 -2.06
C LEU A 160 -4.02 -17.75 -2.92
N PHE A 161 -3.05 -17.34 -3.73
CA PHE A 161 -3.22 -16.22 -4.64
C PHE A 161 -4.29 -16.48 -5.70
N GLU A 162 -4.38 -17.70 -6.23
CA GLU A 162 -5.47 -18.07 -7.15
C GLU A 162 -6.83 -18.07 -6.46
N MET A 163 -6.91 -18.54 -5.22
CA MET A 163 -8.14 -18.46 -4.42
C MET A 163 -8.57 -17.02 -4.18
N SER A 164 -7.64 -16.11 -3.90
CA SER A 164 -7.96 -14.69 -3.69
C SER A 164 -8.54 -14.00 -4.93
N LYS A 165 -8.17 -14.42 -6.13
CA LYS A 165 -8.80 -13.95 -7.39
C LYS A 165 -10.26 -14.40 -7.50
N LYS A 166 -10.58 -15.59 -6.98
CA LYS A 166 -11.94 -16.18 -7.02
C LYS A 166 -12.85 -15.61 -5.93
N TYR A 167 -12.32 -15.36 -4.73
CA TYR A 167 -13.08 -14.91 -3.57
C TYR A 167 -12.73 -13.46 -3.24
N LYS A 168 -13.62 -12.53 -3.61
CA LYS A 168 -13.36 -11.07 -3.48
C LYS A 168 -13.12 -10.59 -2.05
N ASN A 169 -13.61 -11.33 -1.05
CA ASN A 169 -13.40 -11.03 0.37
C ASN A 169 -12.17 -11.74 0.98
N LEU A 170 -11.38 -12.45 0.17
CA LEU A 170 -10.12 -13.05 0.58
C LEU A 170 -8.96 -12.17 0.12
N ASN A 171 -8.17 -11.73 1.07
CA ASN A 171 -6.96 -10.94 0.85
C ASN A 171 -5.75 -11.73 1.34
N ILE A 172 -4.64 -11.64 0.67
CA ILE A 172 -3.41 -12.33 1.07
C ILE A 172 -2.39 -11.31 1.56
N LEU A 173 -1.91 -11.50 2.79
CA LEU A 173 -0.71 -10.83 3.27
C LEU A 173 0.51 -11.64 2.83
N ASP A 174 1.39 -11.01 2.06
CA ASP A 174 2.57 -11.67 1.50
C ASP A 174 3.78 -11.56 2.44
N ILE A 175 3.91 -12.52 3.35
CA ILE A 175 5.02 -12.60 4.30
C ILE A 175 6.36 -12.80 3.59
N ASN A 176 6.37 -13.44 2.41
CA ASN A 176 7.60 -13.60 1.63
C ASN A 176 8.14 -12.27 1.13
N LYS A 177 7.28 -11.33 0.70
CA LYS A 177 7.72 -9.98 0.34
C LYS A 177 8.30 -9.23 1.54
N ILE A 178 7.66 -9.36 2.71
CA ILE A 178 8.16 -8.77 3.96
C ILE A 178 9.52 -9.37 4.31
N SER A 179 9.63 -10.70 4.30
CA SER A 179 10.90 -11.41 4.56
C SER A 179 12.02 -10.99 3.61
N ASN A 180 11.72 -10.84 2.31
CA ASN A 180 12.70 -10.38 1.32
C ASN A 180 13.15 -8.93 1.58
N PHE A 181 12.24 -8.09 2.07
CA PHE A 181 12.54 -6.69 2.35
C PHE A 181 13.44 -6.52 3.58
N ILE A 182 13.09 -7.15 4.71
CA ILE A 182 13.85 -7.02 5.96
C ILE A 182 15.06 -7.98 6.04
N GLY A 183 15.09 -8.98 5.16
CA GLY A 183 16.05 -10.09 5.18
C GLY A 183 15.61 -11.21 6.13
N LEU A 184 15.75 -12.46 5.69
CA LEU A 184 15.32 -13.65 6.45
C LEU A 184 15.92 -13.73 7.86
N LYS A 185 17.14 -13.23 8.05
CA LYS A 185 17.82 -13.19 9.36
C LYS A 185 17.09 -12.30 10.38
N ASN A 186 16.42 -11.27 9.89
CA ASN A 186 15.70 -10.32 10.72
C ASN A 186 14.23 -10.70 10.91
N LEU A 187 13.75 -11.77 10.26
CA LEU A 187 12.37 -12.19 10.35
C LEU A 187 12.03 -12.83 11.69
N TYR A 188 12.96 -13.63 12.24
CA TYR A 188 12.71 -14.45 13.42
C TYR A 188 13.50 -14.01 14.64
N ASP A 189 12.94 -14.32 15.83
CA ASP A 189 13.60 -14.17 17.14
C ASP A 189 13.37 -15.44 17.97
N ASP A 190 14.38 -16.32 18.01
CA ASP A 190 14.29 -17.58 18.73
C ASP A 190 14.16 -17.37 20.24
N LYS A 191 14.75 -16.31 20.82
CA LYS A 191 14.64 -15.99 22.23
C LYS A 191 13.19 -15.65 22.61
N ASN A 192 12.56 -14.79 21.82
CA ASN A 192 11.15 -14.44 22.01
C ASN A 192 10.23 -15.65 21.78
N TYR A 193 10.54 -16.49 20.81
CA TYR A 193 9.77 -17.71 20.57
C TYR A 193 9.80 -18.66 21.76
N PHE A 194 10.99 -18.96 22.31
CA PHE A 194 11.09 -19.88 23.44
C PHE A 194 10.45 -19.33 24.71
N ASN A 195 10.60 -18.02 24.98
CA ASN A 195 10.06 -17.38 26.17
C ASN A 195 8.54 -17.15 26.11
N SER A 196 8.02 -16.71 24.97
CA SER A 196 6.67 -16.16 24.87
C SER A 196 5.87 -16.65 23.67
N LYS A 197 6.40 -17.60 22.90
CA LYS A 197 5.79 -18.12 21.66
C LYS A 197 5.55 -17.03 20.60
N ILE A 198 6.44 -16.05 20.55
CA ILE A 198 6.47 -14.96 19.57
C ILE A 198 7.60 -15.27 18.58
N PRO A 199 7.31 -15.78 17.35
CA PRO A 199 8.35 -16.25 16.43
C PRO A 199 9.07 -15.10 15.73
N PHE A 200 8.38 -13.99 15.51
CA PHE A 200 8.89 -12.88 14.72
C PHE A 200 9.68 -11.90 15.60
N SER A 201 10.74 -11.33 15.00
CA SER A 201 11.48 -10.24 15.64
C SER A 201 10.60 -9.00 15.80
N GLU A 202 11.05 -8.05 16.61
CA GLU A 202 10.38 -6.75 16.75
C GLU A 202 10.31 -6.01 15.40
N GLN A 203 11.41 -6.01 14.63
CA GLN A 203 11.46 -5.42 13.30
C GLN A 203 10.47 -6.10 12.33
N ALA A 204 10.37 -7.42 12.36
CA ALA A 204 9.42 -8.16 11.54
C ALA A 204 7.98 -7.90 11.97
N SER A 205 7.72 -7.83 13.27
CA SER A 205 6.39 -7.54 13.82
C SER A 205 5.92 -6.13 13.43
N ASP A 206 6.82 -5.14 13.45
CA ASP A 206 6.57 -3.78 12.97
C ASP A 206 6.19 -3.79 11.48
N GLU A 207 7.01 -4.41 10.61
CA GLU A 207 6.77 -4.43 9.16
C GLU A 207 5.52 -5.21 8.78
N ILE A 208 5.27 -6.37 9.42
CA ILE A 208 4.05 -7.15 9.23
C ILE A 208 2.81 -6.30 9.55
N SER A 209 2.84 -5.59 10.67
CA SER A 209 1.72 -4.77 11.13
C SER A 209 1.49 -3.55 10.25
N TYR A 210 2.57 -2.95 9.76
CA TYR A 210 2.50 -1.87 8.78
C TYR A 210 1.82 -2.32 7.49
N GLU A 211 2.27 -3.42 6.90
CA GLU A 211 1.67 -3.98 5.68
C GLU A 211 0.23 -4.43 5.90
N LEU A 212 -0.10 -5.03 7.06
CA LEU A 212 -1.48 -5.31 7.45
C LEU A 212 -2.34 -4.05 7.49
N SER A 213 -1.84 -2.97 8.10
CA SER A 213 -2.56 -1.70 8.18
C SER A 213 -2.83 -1.09 6.80
N HIS A 214 -1.87 -1.21 5.88
CA HIS A 214 -2.03 -0.78 4.49
C HIS A 214 -3.05 -1.62 3.74
N LEU A 215 -3.03 -2.94 3.93
CA LEU A 215 -4.01 -3.84 3.33
C LEU A 215 -5.42 -3.54 3.86
N ILE A 216 -5.57 -3.36 5.17
CA ILE A 216 -6.85 -2.98 5.81
C ILE A 216 -7.33 -1.61 5.28
N ASN A 217 -6.43 -0.64 5.20
CA ASN A 217 -6.76 0.66 4.63
C ASN A 217 -7.25 0.55 3.18
N THR A 218 -6.59 -0.26 2.37
CA THR A 218 -6.99 -0.52 0.97
C THR A 218 -8.39 -1.15 0.85
N ILE A 219 -8.81 -1.93 1.84
CA ILE A 219 -10.15 -2.52 1.89
C ILE A 219 -11.24 -1.45 2.11
N TYR A 220 -10.97 -0.48 2.98
CA TYR A 220 -11.98 0.49 3.43
C TYR A 220 -11.86 1.86 2.80
N GLN A 221 -10.71 2.21 2.24
CA GLN A 221 -10.48 3.50 1.60
C GLN A 221 -10.93 3.45 0.14
N THR A 222 -11.68 4.48 -0.28
CA THR A 222 -11.97 4.67 -1.69
C THR A 222 -10.69 5.11 -2.40
N ARG A 223 -10.24 4.34 -3.39
CA ARG A 223 -9.09 4.66 -4.21
C ARG A 223 -9.23 6.02 -4.86
N LYS A 224 -8.21 6.86 -4.77
CA LYS A 224 -8.15 8.13 -5.45
C LYS A 224 -7.95 7.92 -6.95
N LYS A 225 -8.46 8.86 -7.74
CA LYS A 225 -8.56 8.70 -9.21
C LYS A 225 -7.51 9.52 -9.96
N CYS A 226 -7.09 10.65 -9.39
CA CYS A 226 -6.25 11.61 -10.07
C CYS A 226 -5.08 12.05 -9.18
N LEU A 227 -3.90 12.14 -9.78
CA LEU A 227 -2.72 12.78 -9.21
C LEU A 227 -2.48 14.08 -9.96
N VAL A 228 -2.58 15.20 -9.25
CA VAL A 228 -2.28 16.54 -9.76
C VAL A 228 -0.89 16.94 -9.28
N LEU A 229 -0.01 17.25 -10.20
CA LEU A 229 1.40 17.50 -9.98
C LEU A 229 1.76 18.95 -10.31
N ASP A 230 2.60 19.56 -9.50
CA ASP A 230 3.39 20.70 -9.91
C ASP A 230 4.53 20.26 -10.84
N LEU A 231 5.30 21.21 -11.37
CA LEU A 231 6.40 20.98 -12.31
C LEU A 231 7.76 21.28 -11.69
N ASP A 232 8.05 22.56 -11.41
CA ASP A 232 9.31 23.02 -10.86
C ASP A 232 9.58 22.40 -9.48
N ASN A 233 10.79 21.90 -9.25
CA ASN A 233 11.18 21.14 -8.05
C ASN A 233 10.28 19.94 -7.71
N THR A 234 9.40 19.55 -8.65
CA THR A 234 8.51 18.39 -8.53
C THR A 234 8.79 17.34 -9.61
N LEU A 235 8.67 17.67 -10.90
CA LEU A 235 9.01 16.76 -12.02
C LEU A 235 10.46 16.94 -12.51
N TRP A 236 11.06 18.07 -12.24
CA TRP A 236 12.47 18.39 -12.45
C TRP A 236 12.95 19.32 -11.34
N GLY A 237 14.25 19.37 -11.10
CA GLY A 237 14.83 20.32 -10.14
C GLY A 237 15.10 21.66 -10.81
N GLY A 238 14.88 22.74 -10.07
CA GLY A 238 15.01 24.11 -10.56
C GLY A 238 13.70 24.69 -11.12
N VAL A 239 13.77 25.91 -11.60
CA VAL A 239 12.64 26.70 -12.12
C VAL A 239 12.82 26.93 -13.61
N ILE A 240 11.95 26.35 -14.45
CA ILE A 240 12.13 26.36 -15.92
C ILE A 240 12.21 27.79 -16.50
N GLY A 241 11.46 28.74 -15.92
CA GLY A 241 11.46 30.13 -16.35
C GLY A 241 12.75 30.90 -16.05
N GLU A 242 13.55 30.44 -15.08
CA GLU A 242 14.81 31.05 -14.66
C GLU A 242 16.02 30.28 -15.21
N ASP A 243 16.02 28.95 -15.07
CA ASP A 243 17.15 28.09 -15.38
C ASP A 243 17.18 27.68 -16.85
N GLY A 244 16.04 27.75 -17.55
CA GLY A 244 15.87 27.25 -18.90
C GLY A 244 16.03 25.72 -19.01
N ILE A 245 15.82 25.18 -20.21
CA ILE A 245 15.83 23.73 -20.47
C ILE A 245 17.18 23.08 -20.11
N LYS A 246 18.28 23.79 -20.29
CA LYS A 246 19.63 23.27 -20.01
C LYS A 246 20.04 23.38 -18.55
N GLY A 247 19.39 24.27 -17.79
CA GLY A 247 19.73 24.52 -16.38
C GLY A 247 18.92 23.70 -15.38
N ILE A 248 17.77 23.17 -15.78
CA ILE A 248 16.99 22.29 -14.90
C ILE A 248 17.71 20.97 -14.64
N HIS A 249 17.51 20.42 -13.45
CA HIS A 249 18.10 19.11 -13.06
C HIS A 249 17.16 17.98 -13.44
N LEU A 250 17.46 17.31 -14.55
CA LEU A 250 16.75 16.12 -15.00
C LEU A 250 17.71 15.24 -15.84
N GLY A 251 17.81 13.96 -15.52
CA GLY A 251 18.63 13.01 -16.29
C GLY A 251 19.84 12.48 -15.51
N ASN A 252 21.00 12.37 -16.15
CA ASN A 252 22.12 11.56 -15.68
C ASN A 252 22.98 12.19 -14.57
N SER A 253 22.61 13.34 -14.02
CA SER A 253 23.24 13.87 -12.79
C SER A 253 22.60 13.26 -11.55
N TYR A 254 23.32 13.17 -10.43
CA TYR A 254 22.79 12.63 -9.18
C TYR A 254 21.42 13.23 -8.78
N ALA A 255 21.28 14.54 -8.86
CA ALA A 255 20.00 15.20 -8.60
C ALA A 255 18.96 14.91 -9.69
N GLY A 256 19.37 14.90 -10.96
CA GLY A 256 18.49 14.70 -12.11
C GLY A 256 17.93 13.28 -12.21
N GLU A 257 18.70 12.26 -11.82
CA GLU A 257 18.25 10.86 -11.81
C GLU A 257 17.06 10.64 -10.87
N LYS A 258 17.05 11.30 -9.71
CA LYS A 258 15.96 11.21 -8.74
C LYS A 258 14.63 11.69 -9.33
N PHE A 259 14.63 12.83 -10.00
CA PHE A 259 13.44 13.35 -10.69
C PHE A 259 13.01 12.45 -11.84
N LYS A 260 13.97 11.89 -12.59
CA LYS A 260 13.68 10.93 -13.65
C LYS A 260 13.04 9.66 -13.11
N ASP A 261 13.48 9.15 -11.98
CA ASP A 261 12.87 7.98 -11.32
C ASP A 261 11.47 8.32 -10.78
N PHE A 262 11.27 9.52 -10.24
CA PHE A 262 9.94 9.98 -9.87
C PHE A 262 9.01 10.05 -11.10
N GLN A 263 9.45 10.55 -12.24
CA GLN A 263 8.66 10.53 -13.48
C GLN A 263 8.31 9.11 -13.94
N LYS A 264 9.24 8.15 -13.83
CA LYS A 264 8.95 6.73 -14.12
C LYS A 264 7.87 6.16 -13.20
N TYR A 265 7.95 6.48 -11.90
CA TYR A 265 6.92 6.09 -10.94
C TYR A 265 5.55 6.70 -11.27
N VAL A 266 5.49 7.99 -11.59
CA VAL A 266 4.25 8.67 -12.02
C VAL A 266 3.68 8.00 -13.28
N SER A 267 4.53 7.63 -14.24
CA SER A 267 4.12 6.85 -15.42
C SER A 267 3.55 5.48 -15.03
N LEU A 268 4.15 4.81 -14.06
CA LEU A 268 3.63 3.54 -13.54
C LEU A 268 2.22 3.71 -12.93
N LEU A 269 1.97 4.77 -12.16
CA LEU A 269 0.64 5.07 -11.65
C LEU A 269 -0.38 5.23 -12.79
N LYS A 270 0.00 5.91 -13.89
CA LYS A 270 -0.84 6.02 -15.08
C LYS A 270 -1.19 4.66 -15.66
N THR A 271 -0.23 3.72 -15.78
CA THR A 271 -0.50 2.36 -16.28
C THR A 271 -1.47 1.58 -15.38
N ARG A 272 -1.53 1.92 -14.10
CA ARG A 272 -2.48 1.37 -13.14
C ARG A 272 -3.86 2.05 -13.16
N GLY A 273 -4.10 3.02 -14.06
CA GLY A 273 -5.39 3.69 -14.21
C GLY A 273 -5.55 4.99 -13.42
N ILE A 274 -4.47 5.56 -12.91
CA ILE A 274 -4.49 6.88 -12.27
C ILE A 274 -4.43 7.95 -13.35
N ILE A 275 -5.33 8.92 -13.28
CA ILE A 275 -5.35 10.10 -14.14
C ILE A 275 -4.23 11.03 -13.67
N LEU A 276 -3.44 11.54 -14.62
CA LEU A 276 -2.43 12.55 -14.34
C LEU A 276 -2.91 13.93 -14.78
N ALA A 277 -2.66 14.96 -13.99
CA ALA A 277 -2.90 16.34 -14.35
C ALA A 277 -1.75 17.23 -13.88
N ILE A 278 -1.55 18.34 -14.56
CA ILE A 278 -0.57 19.38 -14.22
C ILE A 278 -1.28 20.58 -13.65
N CYS A 279 -0.76 21.14 -12.55
CA CYS A 279 -1.18 22.42 -11.96
C CYS A 279 0.04 23.20 -11.54
N SER A 280 0.54 24.10 -12.39
CA SER A 280 1.79 24.81 -12.17
C SER A 280 1.70 26.32 -12.50
N LYS A 281 2.44 27.14 -11.75
CA LYS A 281 2.60 28.57 -12.01
C LYS A 281 3.81 28.79 -12.93
N ASN A 282 3.58 28.71 -14.23
CA ASN A 282 4.61 28.82 -15.24
C ASN A 282 4.05 29.41 -16.56
N ASN A 283 4.93 29.76 -17.47
CA ASN A 283 4.56 30.05 -18.85
C ASN A 283 4.38 28.76 -19.62
N PHE A 284 3.22 28.56 -20.22
CA PHE A 284 2.91 27.32 -20.96
C PHE A 284 3.88 27.05 -22.12
N LYS A 285 4.40 28.11 -22.78
CA LYS A 285 5.37 27.98 -23.87
C LYS A 285 6.65 27.30 -23.40
N ASP A 286 7.21 27.75 -22.27
CA ASP A 286 8.47 27.25 -21.72
C ASP A 286 8.32 25.79 -21.26
N VAL A 287 7.19 25.47 -20.60
CA VAL A 287 6.84 24.11 -20.21
C VAL A 287 6.69 23.18 -21.42
N LYS A 288 5.96 23.64 -22.46
CA LYS A 288 5.78 22.85 -23.69
C LYS A 288 7.11 22.57 -24.38
N GLU A 289 7.98 23.55 -24.45
CA GLU A 289 9.31 23.42 -25.02
C GLU A 289 10.17 22.45 -24.20
N CYS A 290 10.11 22.50 -22.88
CA CYS A 290 10.79 21.59 -21.98
C CYS A 290 10.35 20.13 -22.21
N PHE A 291 9.05 19.84 -22.21
CA PHE A 291 8.54 18.51 -22.44
C PHE A 291 8.89 17.94 -23.82
N ASN A 292 9.02 18.80 -24.86
CA ASN A 292 9.32 18.39 -26.21
C ASN A 292 10.82 18.18 -26.47
N ASN A 293 11.66 19.02 -25.87
CA ASN A 293 13.06 19.17 -26.30
C ASN A 293 14.07 18.67 -25.26
N HIS A 294 13.67 18.50 -23.96
CA HIS A 294 14.62 18.00 -22.96
C HIS A 294 14.88 16.51 -23.20
N PRO A 295 16.14 16.08 -23.45
CA PRO A 295 16.46 14.72 -23.90
C PRO A 295 16.12 13.64 -22.85
N GLU A 296 16.18 14.00 -21.56
CA GLU A 296 15.95 13.08 -20.46
C GLU A 296 14.50 13.11 -19.92
N MET A 297 13.60 13.85 -20.58
CA MET A 297 12.20 13.92 -20.19
C MET A 297 11.49 12.59 -20.43
N PHE A 298 11.09 11.91 -19.36
CA PHE A 298 10.43 10.60 -19.43
C PHE A 298 8.94 10.73 -19.74
N LEU A 299 8.25 11.62 -19.03
CA LEU A 299 6.83 11.90 -19.25
C LEU A 299 6.64 12.79 -20.49
N LYS A 300 5.49 12.69 -21.13
CA LYS A 300 5.08 13.54 -22.25
C LYS A 300 3.82 14.33 -21.90
N LEU A 301 3.61 15.49 -22.49
CA LEU A 301 2.39 16.28 -22.25
C LEU A 301 1.10 15.47 -22.48
N ASN A 302 1.13 14.53 -23.43
CA ASN A 302 0.02 13.63 -23.71
C ASN A 302 -0.22 12.57 -22.62
N ASP A 303 0.63 12.50 -21.59
CA ASP A 303 0.39 11.64 -20.43
C ASP A 303 -0.60 12.27 -19.45
N PHE A 304 -0.81 13.58 -19.54
CA PHE A 304 -1.66 14.35 -18.65
C PHE A 304 -3.02 14.63 -19.29
N SER A 305 -4.09 14.30 -18.56
CA SER A 305 -5.48 14.46 -19.01
C SER A 305 -6.01 15.89 -18.87
N SER A 306 -5.43 16.67 -17.97
CA SER A 306 -5.68 18.11 -17.82
C SER A 306 -4.37 18.84 -17.53
N ILE A 307 -4.21 20.02 -18.10
CA ILE A 307 -2.98 20.82 -17.99
C ILE A 307 -3.37 22.27 -17.67
N LYS A 308 -3.08 22.71 -16.44
CA LYS A 308 -3.24 24.09 -16.00
C LYS A 308 -1.87 24.68 -15.69
N VAL A 309 -1.31 25.36 -16.67
CA VAL A 309 -0.04 26.08 -16.58
C VAL A 309 -0.32 27.54 -16.83
N ASN A 310 -0.44 28.30 -15.78
CA ASN A 310 -0.75 29.74 -15.80
C ASN A 310 -0.45 30.34 -14.41
N TRP A 311 -0.60 31.66 -14.25
CA TRP A 311 -0.31 32.40 -13.01
C TRP A 311 -1.51 32.56 -12.06
N LYS A 312 -2.65 31.89 -12.34
CA LYS A 312 -3.79 31.85 -11.41
C LYS A 312 -3.44 31.05 -10.14
N PRO A 313 -4.15 31.29 -9.03
CA PRO A 313 -4.01 30.46 -7.83
C PRO A 313 -4.23 28.97 -8.14
N LYS A 314 -3.36 28.09 -7.61
CA LYS A 314 -3.43 26.65 -7.90
C LYS A 314 -4.74 26.01 -7.42
N TYR A 315 -5.33 26.50 -6.34
CA TYR A 315 -6.63 26.01 -5.84
C TYR A 315 -7.79 26.33 -6.81
N GLU A 316 -7.75 27.42 -7.57
CA GLU A 316 -8.72 27.73 -8.62
C GLU A 316 -8.53 26.80 -9.84
N ASN A 317 -7.29 26.67 -10.28
CA ASN A 317 -6.92 25.74 -11.37
C ASN A 317 -7.34 24.31 -11.06
N LEU A 318 -7.27 23.86 -9.79
CA LEU A 318 -7.69 22.53 -9.39
C LEU A 318 -9.21 22.36 -9.50
N ASN A 319 -10.01 23.41 -9.22
CA ASN A 319 -11.46 23.38 -9.46
C ASN A 319 -11.79 23.18 -10.94
N GLU A 320 -11.03 23.85 -11.83
CA GLU A 320 -11.16 23.67 -13.27
C GLU A 320 -10.75 22.25 -13.70
N ILE A 321 -9.67 21.70 -13.14
CA ILE A 321 -9.22 20.31 -13.39
C ILE A 321 -10.33 19.32 -12.99
N ALA A 322 -10.88 19.45 -11.77
CA ALA A 322 -11.95 18.59 -11.28
C ALA A 322 -13.19 18.60 -12.21
N SER A 323 -13.56 19.80 -12.67
CA SER A 323 -14.68 19.99 -13.60
C SER A 323 -14.37 19.39 -15.00
N GLU A 324 -13.18 19.67 -15.58
CA GLU A 324 -12.77 19.12 -16.88
C GLU A 324 -12.75 17.59 -16.91
N LEU A 325 -12.29 16.98 -15.80
CA LEU A 325 -12.19 15.53 -15.67
C LEU A 325 -13.49 14.88 -15.18
N ASN A 326 -14.48 15.68 -14.79
CA ASN A 326 -15.74 15.23 -14.19
C ASN A 326 -15.52 14.27 -13.02
N ILE A 327 -14.68 14.67 -12.06
CA ILE A 327 -14.36 13.91 -10.86
C ILE A 327 -14.56 14.76 -9.60
N GLY A 328 -14.95 14.12 -8.49
CA GLY A 328 -15.03 14.78 -7.19
C GLY A 328 -13.64 15.18 -6.69
N LYS A 329 -13.53 16.31 -6.00
CA LYS A 329 -12.28 16.80 -5.40
C LYS A 329 -11.69 15.83 -4.38
N ASP A 330 -12.53 15.10 -3.67
CA ASP A 330 -12.17 14.03 -2.74
C ASP A 330 -11.42 12.87 -3.40
N SER A 331 -11.55 12.73 -4.73
CA SER A 331 -10.83 11.74 -5.55
C SER A 331 -9.49 12.23 -6.10
N ILE A 332 -9.11 13.48 -5.79
CA ILE A 332 -7.87 14.12 -6.26
C ILE A 332 -6.82 14.08 -5.15
N VAL A 333 -5.59 13.79 -5.55
CA VAL A 333 -4.38 13.93 -4.74
C VAL A 333 -3.54 15.04 -5.35
N PHE A 334 -3.15 16.00 -4.53
CA PHE A 334 -2.30 17.12 -4.93
C PHE A 334 -0.89 16.95 -4.37
N PHE A 335 0.09 17.07 -5.24
CA PHE A 335 1.51 16.93 -4.93
C PHE A 335 2.30 18.12 -5.44
N ASP A 336 2.94 18.85 -4.53
CA ASP A 336 3.60 20.13 -4.77
C ASP A 336 4.72 20.32 -3.76
N ASP A 337 5.91 20.74 -4.18
CA ASP A 337 7.05 20.96 -3.28
C ASP A 337 6.86 22.22 -2.40
N SER A 338 6.08 23.21 -2.89
CA SER A 338 5.82 24.46 -2.17
C SER A 338 4.88 24.26 -0.98
N HIS A 339 5.39 24.48 0.23
CA HIS A 339 4.56 24.47 1.44
C HIS A 339 3.42 25.48 1.35
N PHE A 340 3.66 26.67 0.78
CA PHE A 340 2.64 27.71 0.61
C PHE A 340 1.48 27.23 -0.24
N GLU A 341 1.74 26.63 -1.40
CA GLU A 341 0.70 26.14 -2.30
C GLU A 341 -0.10 24.99 -1.66
N ARG A 342 0.55 24.10 -0.91
CA ARG A 342 -0.11 23.04 -0.17
C ARG A 342 -1.07 23.60 0.90
N GLU A 343 -0.63 24.59 1.68
CA GLU A 343 -1.49 25.22 2.70
C GLU A 343 -2.67 26.00 2.08
N GLN A 344 -2.45 26.67 0.96
CA GLN A 344 -3.54 27.30 0.20
C GLN A 344 -4.54 26.23 -0.29
N MET A 345 -4.05 25.11 -0.80
CA MET A 345 -4.89 24.02 -1.25
C MET A 345 -5.73 23.44 -0.10
N LYS A 346 -5.12 23.13 1.04
CA LYS A 346 -5.82 22.65 2.26
C LYS A 346 -6.89 23.64 2.73
N LYS A 347 -6.60 24.96 2.66
CA LYS A 347 -7.52 26.01 3.11
C LYS A 347 -8.72 26.19 2.19
N PHE A 348 -8.53 26.26 0.88
CA PHE A 348 -9.58 26.60 -0.08
C PHE A 348 -10.26 25.39 -0.73
N ASN A 349 -9.61 24.22 -0.70
CA ASN A 349 -10.11 22.95 -1.23
C ASN A 349 -9.91 21.83 -0.22
N SER A 350 -10.55 21.93 0.95
CA SER A 350 -10.38 20.98 2.08
C SER A 350 -10.72 19.54 1.75
N GLU A 351 -11.46 19.29 0.66
CA GLU A 351 -11.79 17.94 0.17
C GLU A 351 -10.63 17.27 -0.56
N VAL A 352 -9.66 18.06 -1.06
CA VAL A 352 -8.51 17.55 -1.82
C VAL A 352 -7.52 16.89 -0.86
N ASN A 353 -6.98 15.76 -1.30
CA ASN A 353 -5.97 15.05 -0.52
C ASN A 353 -4.59 15.64 -0.84
N VAL A 354 -4.07 16.46 0.05
CA VAL A 354 -2.76 17.09 -0.12
C VAL A 354 -1.70 16.26 0.55
N ILE A 355 -0.65 15.88 -0.19
CA ILE A 355 0.50 15.16 0.37
C ILE A 355 1.47 16.17 0.96
N ASP A 356 1.97 15.91 2.16
CA ASP A 356 3.07 16.68 2.73
C ASP A 356 4.37 16.24 2.08
N THR A 357 4.72 16.95 1.00
CA THR A 357 5.87 16.62 0.15
C THR A 357 7.17 16.78 0.94
N PRO A 358 8.01 15.74 0.99
CA PRO A 358 9.33 15.84 1.63
C PRO A 358 10.24 16.85 0.94
N LYS A 359 11.28 17.31 1.64
CA LYS A 359 12.32 18.16 1.03
C LYS A 359 13.19 17.37 0.02
N ASP A 360 13.47 16.12 0.35
CA ASP A 360 14.32 15.26 -0.48
C ASP A 360 13.50 14.48 -1.51
N VAL A 361 13.87 14.61 -2.78
CA VAL A 361 13.20 13.96 -3.91
C VAL A 361 13.21 12.44 -3.79
N ASP A 362 14.25 11.87 -3.14
CA ASP A 362 14.36 10.43 -2.85
C ASP A 362 13.15 9.89 -2.06
N SER A 363 12.49 10.75 -1.30
CA SER A 363 11.35 10.41 -0.48
C SER A 363 9.99 10.69 -1.15
N TYR A 364 9.95 11.23 -2.37
CA TYR A 364 8.70 11.57 -3.07
C TYR A 364 7.82 10.34 -3.34
N ILE A 365 8.41 9.28 -3.92
CA ILE A 365 7.71 8.02 -4.18
C ILE A 365 7.15 7.47 -2.88
N ALA A 366 7.98 7.46 -1.87
CA ALA A 366 7.68 6.98 -0.55
C ALA A 366 6.48 7.72 0.07
N SER A 367 6.49 9.05 0.04
CA SER A 367 5.42 9.87 0.60
C SER A 367 4.06 9.63 -0.08
N ILE A 368 4.04 9.29 -1.37
CA ILE A 368 2.82 8.92 -2.08
C ILE A 368 2.36 7.52 -1.66
N GLU A 369 3.25 6.54 -1.66
CA GLU A 369 2.92 5.14 -1.33
C GLU A 369 2.44 4.99 0.13
N GLU A 370 3.02 5.74 1.08
CA GLU A 370 2.60 5.72 2.49
C GLU A 370 1.14 6.11 2.70
N THR A 371 0.58 6.98 1.85
CA THR A 371 -0.83 7.35 1.95
C THR A 371 -1.78 6.19 1.62
N GLY A 372 -1.33 5.26 0.79
CA GLY A 372 -2.18 4.19 0.25
C GLY A 372 -3.28 4.70 -0.70
N TYR A 373 -3.27 5.97 -1.10
CA TYR A 373 -4.34 6.59 -1.91
C TYR A 373 -4.56 5.89 -3.26
N PHE A 374 -3.51 5.34 -3.85
CA PHE A 374 -3.56 4.68 -5.15
C PHE A 374 -3.53 3.16 -5.04
N ASN A 375 -3.57 2.60 -3.83
CA ASN A 375 -3.61 1.17 -3.62
C ASN A 375 -4.89 0.56 -4.20
N GLN A 376 -4.76 -0.65 -4.73
CA GLN A 376 -5.84 -1.37 -5.38
C GLN A 376 -5.76 -2.85 -5.05
N ARG A 377 -6.89 -3.43 -4.63
CA ARG A 377 -6.97 -4.86 -4.30
C ARG A 377 -6.83 -5.75 -5.53
N PHE A 378 -7.52 -5.36 -6.61
CA PHE A 378 -7.57 -6.10 -7.88
C PHE A 378 -7.58 -5.13 -9.05
N GLN A 379 -6.83 -5.46 -10.10
CA GLN A 379 -6.93 -4.71 -11.36
C GLN A 379 -8.14 -5.22 -12.13
N THR A 380 -9.10 -4.35 -12.42
CA THR A 380 -10.32 -4.71 -13.12
C THR A 380 -10.23 -4.35 -14.61
N LYS A 381 -11.00 -5.08 -15.45
CA LYS A 381 -11.15 -4.71 -16.88
C LYS A 381 -11.78 -3.31 -17.05
N GLU A 382 -12.53 -2.84 -16.07
CA GLU A 382 -13.13 -1.50 -16.05
C GLU A 382 -12.08 -0.41 -15.85
N ASP A 383 -11.01 -0.66 -15.11
CA ASP A 383 -9.91 0.29 -14.93
C ASP A 383 -9.21 0.57 -16.27
N ASN A 384 -9.05 -0.46 -17.09
CA ASN A 384 -8.51 -0.31 -18.45
C ASN A 384 -9.47 0.42 -19.40
N LYS A 385 -10.80 0.22 -19.26
CA LYS A 385 -11.82 0.96 -20.04
C LYS A 385 -11.86 2.43 -19.64
N LYS A 386 -11.75 2.75 -18.36
CA LYS A 386 -11.68 4.14 -17.86
C LYS A 386 -10.48 4.88 -18.44
N LEU A 387 -9.30 4.26 -18.45
CA LEU A 387 -8.11 4.83 -19.12
C LEU A 387 -8.40 5.20 -20.57
N TYR A 388 -9.11 4.34 -21.30
CA TYR A 388 -9.49 4.60 -22.69
C TYR A 388 -10.49 5.75 -22.81
N GLN A 389 -11.49 5.85 -21.93
CA GLN A 389 -12.45 6.94 -21.89
C GLN A 389 -11.77 8.29 -21.60
N TYR A 390 -10.84 8.36 -20.63
CA TYR A 390 -10.09 9.58 -20.35
C TYR A 390 -9.18 10.01 -21.52
N LYS A 391 -8.62 9.06 -22.28
CA LYS A 391 -7.89 9.38 -23.51
C LYS A 391 -8.79 9.99 -24.58
N ILE A 392 -10.05 9.57 -24.69
CA ILE A 392 -11.04 10.15 -25.60
C ILE A 392 -11.38 11.57 -25.17
N ILE A 393 -11.65 11.79 -23.87
CA ILE A 393 -11.92 13.12 -23.32
C ILE A 393 -10.74 14.07 -23.57
N GLN A 394 -9.51 13.59 -23.35
CA GLN A 394 -8.30 14.37 -23.64
C GLN A 394 -8.19 14.75 -25.11
N LYS A 395 -8.43 13.83 -26.04
CA LYS A 395 -8.46 14.12 -27.48
C LYS A 395 -9.51 15.17 -27.81
N ALA A 396 -10.74 15.03 -27.29
CA ALA A 396 -11.81 15.97 -27.51
C ALA A 396 -11.48 17.38 -26.95
N ASN A 397 -10.82 17.48 -25.80
CA ASN A 397 -10.39 18.75 -25.22
C ASN A 397 -9.23 19.39 -26.01
N ASN A 398 -8.32 18.58 -26.55
CA ASN A 398 -7.25 19.08 -27.42
C ASN A 398 -7.79 19.63 -28.76
N PHE A 399 -8.84 19.04 -29.31
CA PHE A 399 -9.52 19.58 -30.50
C PHE A 399 -10.26 20.90 -30.25
N LYS A 400 -10.70 21.17 -29.02
CA LYS A 400 -11.33 22.45 -28.66
C LYS A 400 -10.33 23.57 -28.37
N ARG A 401 -9.04 23.25 -28.25
CA ARG A 401 -7.95 24.19 -27.96
C ARG A 401 -7.11 24.58 -29.19
N GLN A 402 -7.37 23.93 -30.33
CA GLN A 402 -6.93 24.36 -31.67
C GLN A 402 -7.97 25.27 -32.31
#